data_dba710902e6349a98d28db69a38716ef
#
_entry.id   dba710902e6349a98d28db69a38716ef
#
_cell.length_a   1.000
_cell.length_b   1.000
_cell.length_c   1.000
_cell.angle_alpha   90.00
_cell.angle_beta   90.00
_cell.angle_gamma   90.00
#
_symmetry.space_group_name_H-M   'P 1'
#
loop_
_entity.id
_entity.type
_entity.pdbx_description
1 polymer ?
#
loop_
_entity_poly.entity_id
_entity_poly.type
_entity_poly.pdbx_seq_one_letter_code
_entity_poly.pdbx_strand_id
1 'polypeptide(L)'
;MEKQIKTIGVLTSGGDAPGMNAAVRAVVRTGLHKGFRMIGIQRGYNGLLNGECFEMNLRSVSNIISAGGTILYTARCLEFKTKEGQDKGAEKCRELGIDALVVIGGDGSYRGARALAHRGIPMIGLPGTIDNDIGCTDYTIGYDTAMNTALEMIDKLRDTTQSHDRCSVVEVMGRNAGYIALNVAIASGAMAVLLPEKEFDMQRDILDKIAETQKTGKRHFIIIVAEGVGHAQEIANEIQARTGIDSRATILGHVQRGGSPTLRDRVNASAMGYQAVCLLEQGKYNRIVGMKLVDYPVDEALEMTKSLDPVLVDVCNTISI
;
A
#
# COMPACT_ATOMS: atom_id res chain seq x y z
N MET A 1 -8.99 -6.01 37.12
CA MET A 1 -9.22 -4.62 36.62
C MET A 1 -8.52 -4.50 35.29
N GLU A 2 -9.26 -4.24 34.20
CA GLU A 2 -8.64 -3.94 32.90
C GLU A 2 -7.75 -2.71 33.05
N LYS A 3 -6.51 -2.80 32.56
CA LYS A 3 -5.54 -1.70 32.64
C LYS A 3 -6.06 -0.55 31.78
N GLN A 4 -6.36 0.59 32.37
CA GLN A 4 -6.79 1.78 31.65
C GLN A 4 -5.64 2.28 30.77
N ILE A 5 -5.88 2.41 29.44
CA ILE A 5 -4.93 3.00 28.52
C ILE A 5 -4.78 4.49 28.85
N LYS A 6 -3.54 4.95 28.99
CA LYS A 6 -3.17 6.36 29.18
C LYS A 6 -2.21 6.84 28.12
N THR A 7 -1.37 5.95 27.61
CA THR A 7 -0.32 6.27 26.64
C THR A 7 -0.47 5.40 25.40
N ILE A 8 -0.58 6.02 24.24
CA ILE A 8 -0.66 5.35 22.93
C ILE A 8 0.63 5.60 22.16
N GLY A 9 1.29 4.53 21.75
CA GLY A 9 2.38 4.57 20.78
C GLY A 9 1.85 4.51 19.37
N VAL A 10 2.45 5.27 18.44
CA VAL A 10 2.15 5.17 17.00
C VAL A 10 3.43 4.93 16.21
N LEU A 11 3.39 3.99 15.29
CA LEU A 11 4.48 3.66 14.38
C LEU A 11 4.00 3.41 12.96
N THR A 12 4.88 3.65 12.00
CA THR A 12 4.75 3.21 10.61
C THR A 12 5.75 2.09 10.34
N SER A 13 5.34 1.05 9.63
CA SER A 13 6.17 -0.14 9.41
C SER A 13 5.94 -0.72 8.02
N GLY A 14 6.96 -1.33 7.45
CA GLY A 14 6.92 -1.89 6.10
C GLY A 14 7.34 -0.88 5.04
N GLY A 15 6.77 -0.96 3.84
CA GLY A 15 6.94 0.06 2.80
C GLY A 15 6.18 1.33 3.14
N ASP A 16 6.74 2.47 2.81
CA ASP A 16 6.01 3.74 2.91
C ASP A 16 4.90 3.84 1.87
N ALA A 17 3.86 4.59 2.23
CA ALA A 17 2.71 4.83 1.35
C ALA A 17 2.20 6.27 1.52
N PRO A 18 1.84 6.97 0.43
CA PRO A 18 1.28 8.31 0.53
C PRO A 18 -0.02 8.30 1.35
N GLY A 19 -0.10 9.15 2.38
CA GLY A 19 -1.21 9.15 3.33
C GLY A 19 -0.86 8.60 4.71
N MET A 20 0.27 7.93 4.90
CA MET A 20 0.73 7.52 6.23
C MET A 20 0.83 8.71 7.19
N ASN A 21 1.32 9.85 6.73
CA ASN A 21 1.38 11.08 7.53
C ASN A 21 -0.02 11.59 7.93
N ALA A 22 -1.00 11.47 7.06
CA ALA A 22 -2.38 11.82 7.38
C ALA A 22 -2.96 10.92 8.47
N ALA A 23 -2.66 9.61 8.41
CA ALA A 23 -3.03 8.64 9.45
C ALA A 23 -2.35 8.96 10.80
N VAL A 24 -1.02 9.15 10.79
CA VAL A 24 -0.26 9.54 12.00
C VAL A 24 -0.85 10.81 12.63
N ARG A 25 -1.11 11.82 11.78
CA ARG A 25 -1.71 13.08 12.23
C ARG A 25 -3.07 12.86 12.89
N ALA A 26 -3.91 12.05 12.31
CA ALA A 26 -5.25 11.77 12.84
C ALA A 26 -5.18 11.03 14.18
N VAL A 27 -4.33 9.99 14.26
CA VAL A 27 -4.09 9.24 15.51
C VAL A 27 -3.61 10.17 16.61
N VAL A 28 -2.58 10.98 16.37
CA VAL A 28 -1.98 11.86 17.40
C VAL A 28 -2.98 12.93 17.84
N ARG A 29 -3.65 13.61 16.89
CA ARG A 29 -4.61 14.68 17.25
C ARG A 29 -5.82 14.14 17.98
N THR A 30 -6.36 12.99 17.58
CA THR A 30 -7.48 12.35 18.27
C THR A 30 -7.06 11.88 19.65
N GLY A 31 -5.88 11.28 19.78
CA GLY A 31 -5.36 10.83 21.06
C GLY A 31 -5.20 11.98 22.06
N LEU A 32 -4.56 13.07 21.64
CA LEU A 32 -4.40 14.27 22.46
C LEU A 32 -5.75 14.91 22.84
N HIS A 33 -6.69 14.97 21.90
CA HIS A 33 -8.06 15.50 22.16
C HIS A 33 -8.81 14.68 23.21
N LYS A 34 -8.59 13.36 23.25
CA LYS A 34 -9.18 12.43 24.22
C LYS A 34 -8.36 12.31 25.52
N GLY A 35 -7.28 13.09 25.67
CA GLY A 35 -6.46 13.14 26.88
C GLY A 35 -5.41 12.03 26.99
N PHE A 36 -5.12 11.29 25.92
CA PHE A 36 -4.04 10.33 25.90
C PHE A 36 -2.68 11.01 25.71
N ARG A 37 -1.64 10.46 26.34
CA ARG A 37 -0.26 10.75 26.03
C ARG A 37 0.12 10.03 24.75
N MET A 38 0.75 10.74 23.80
CA MET A 38 1.10 10.19 22.49
C MET A 38 2.61 10.04 22.33
N ILE A 39 3.06 8.85 21.93
CA ILE A 39 4.48 8.52 21.70
C ILE A 39 4.65 8.14 20.22
N GLY A 40 5.48 8.88 19.50
CA GLY A 40 5.94 8.52 18.15
C GLY A 40 7.12 7.55 18.24
N ILE A 41 7.04 6.44 17.53
CA ILE A 41 8.10 5.44 17.43
C ILE A 41 8.70 5.53 16.04
N GLN A 42 9.97 5.91 15.94
CA GLN A 42 10.66 6.04 14.67
C GLN A 42 11.11 4.67 14.13
N ARG A 43 11.20 4.53 12.81
CA ARG A 43 11.68 3.31 12.12
C ARG A 43 10.96 2.02 12.52
N GLY A 44 9.67 2.13 12.85
CA GLY A 44 8.80 0.99 13.14
C GLY A 44 9.32 0.12 14.29
N TYR A 45 9.27 -1.20 14.11
CA TYR A 45 9.72 -2.12 15.16
C TYR A 45 11.22 -2.03 15.46
N ASN A 46 12.05 -1.63 14.49
CA ASN A 46 13.48 -1.43 14.73
C ASN A 46 13.70 -0.33 15.78
N GLY A 47 13.04 0.80 15.59
CA GLY A 47 13.13 1.90 16.54
C GLY A 47 12.50 1.58 17.90
N LEU A 48 11.43 0.78 17.94
CA LEU A 48 10.87 0.29 19.20
C LEU A 48 11.92 -0.48 20.01
N LEU A 49 12.62 -1.43 19.36
CA LEU A 49 13.67 -2.22 20.02
C LEU A 49 14.85 -1.38 20.52
N ASN A 50 15.16 -0.30 19.82
CA ASN A 50 16.27 0.60 20.12
C ASN A 50 15.86 1.77 21.04
N GLY A 51 14.55 1.92 21.34
CA GLY A 51 14.06 3.05 22.15
C GLY A 51 14.03 4.38 21.39
N GLU A 52 14.00 4.37 20.04
CA GLU A 52 13.92 5.57 19.20
C GLU A 52 12.49 6.16 19.24
N CYS A 53 12.12 6.69 20.40
CA CYS A 53 10.78 7.16 20.69
C CYS A 53 10.81 8.60 21.20
N PHE A 54 9.76 9.35 20.91
CA PHE A 54 9.61 10.72 21.39
C PHE A 54 8.15 11.06 21.68
N GLU A 55 7.92 11.95 22.63
CA GLU A 55 6.59 12.42 22.95
C GLU A 55 6.08 13.37 21.87
N MET A 56 4.84 13.14 21.42
CA MET A 56 4.21 13.91 20.36
C MET A 56 3.16 14.88 20.90
N ASN A 57 3.12 16.05 20.32
CA ASN A 57 2.13 17.08 20.60
C ASN A 57 1.46 17.55 19.30
N LEU A 58 0.53 18.52 19.37
CA LEU A 58 -0.18 19.04 18.20
C LEU A 58 0.75 19.61 17.11
N ARG A 59 1.93 20.15 17.52
CA ARG A 59 2.91 20.72 16.59
C ARG A 59 3.75 19.66 15.92
N SER A 60 3.96 18.50 16.56
CA SER A 60 4.69 17.38 15.97
C SER A 60 4.05 16.87 14.66
N VAL A 61 2.76 17.10 14.50
CA VAL A 61 1.99 16.67 13.32
C VAL A 61 1.40 17.83 12.50
N SER A 62 1.99 19.01 12.64
CA SER A 62 1.59 20.19 11.86
C SER A 62 2.08 20.07 10.43
N ASN A 63 1.26 20.48 9.45
CA ASN A 63 1.62 20.58 8.02
C ASN A 63 2.07 19.29 7.34
N ILE A 64 1.81 18.11 7.93
CA ILE A 64 2.22 16.83 7.36
C ILE A 64 1.13 16.13 6.53
N ILE A 65 -0.12 16.61 6.54
CA ILE A 65 -1.25 15.92 5.88
C ILE A 65 -1.07 15.81 4.37
N SER A 66 -0.36 16.75 3.76
CA SER A 66 -0.06 16.77 2.32
C SER A 66 1.32 16.20 1.97
N ALA A 67 2.13 15.86 2.97
CA ALA A 67 3.46 15.32 2.74
C ALA A 67 3.41 13.82 2.45
N GLY A 68 4.10 13.38 1.42
CA GLY A 68 4.37 11.97 1.15
C GLY A 68 5.31 11.35 2.17
N GLY A 69 5.54 10.04 2.04
CA GLY A 69 6.38 9.29 2.98
C GLY A 69 5.78 9.26 4.39
N THR A 70 6.65 9.17 5.40
CA THR A 70 6.26 9.15 6.82
C THR A 70 7.27 9.89 7.70
N ILE A 71 6.78 10.77 8.57
CA ILE A 71 7.62 11.51 9.54
C ILE A 71 8.22 10.58 10.61
N LEU A 72 7.64 9.40 10.80
CA LEU A 72 8.13 8.41 11.74
C LEU A 72 9.18 7.49 11.13
N TYR A 73 9.49 7.67 9.84
CA TYR A 73 10.36 6.78 9.09
C TYR A 73 9.85 5.33 9.09
N THR A 74 10.51 4.46 8.35
CA THR A 74 10.22 3.02 8.34
C THR A 74 11.50 2.25 8.13
N ALA A 75 11.59 1.05 8.69
CA ALA A 75 12.71 0.14 8.49
C ALA A 75 12.24 -1.31 8.56
N ARG A 76 12.94 -2.18 7.84
CA ARG A 76 12.79 -3.63 8.04
C ARG A 76 13.46 -4.02 9.35
N CYS A 77 12.78 -4.83 10.18
CA CYS A 77 13.32 -5.36 11.42
C CYS A 77 13.26 -6.88 11.40
N LEU A 78 14.39 -7.52 11.04
CA LEU A 78 14.47 -8.98 11.00
C LEU A 78 14.46 -9.58 12.40
N GLU A 79 15.07 -8.91 13.39
CA GLU A 79 15.06 -9.30 14.81
C GLU A 79 13.63 -9.48 15.33
N PHE A 80 12.69 -8.62 14.91
CA PHE A 80 11.29 -8.67 15.34
C PHE A 80 10.50 -9.89 14.79
N LYS A 81 11.09 -10.67 13.86
CA LYS A 81 10.50 -11.94 13.43
C LYS A 81 10.76 -13.08 14.42
N THR A 82 11.72 -12.90 15.34
CA THR A 82 12.07 -13.89 16.35
C THR A 82 11.22 -13.70 17.62
N LYS A 83 11.08 -14.75 18.41
CA LYS A 83 10.37 -14.70 19.69
C LYS A 83 11.08 -13.73 20.66
N GLU A 84 12.40 -13.79 20.70
CA GLU A 84 13.25 -12.96 21.54
C GLU A 84 13.07 -11.47 21.22
N GLY A 85 13.07 -11.11 19.93
CA GLY A 85 12.85 -9.73 19.48
C GLY A 85 11.44 -9.22 19.84
N GLN A 86 10.43 -10.09 19.74
CA GLN A 86 9.07 -9.75 20.13
C GLN A 86 8.92 -9.59 21.66
N ASP A 87 9.57 -10.45 22.45
CA ASP A 87 9.60 -10.34 23.91
C ASP A 87 10.28 -9.04 24.36
N LYS A 88 11.44 -8.71 23.76
CA LYS A 88 12.15 -7.44 23.93
C LYS A 88 11.28 -6.23 23.55
N GLY A 89 10.55 -6.30 22.45
CA GLY A 89 9.63 -5.23 22.02
C GLY A 89 8.49 -4.99 23.02
N ALA A 90 7.90 -6.05 23.57
CA ALA A 90 6.87 -5.94 24.59
C ALA A 90 7.42 -5.36 25.91
N GLU A 91 8.63 -5.76 26.31
CA GLU A 91 9.33 -5.20 27.48
C GLU A 91 9.61 -3.71 27.26
N LYS A 92 10.10 -3.35 26.07
CA LYS A 92 10.37 -1.95 25.71
C LYS A 92 9.11 -1.07 25.76
N CYS A 93 7.95 -1.59 25.30
CA CYS A 93 6.67 -0.88 25.48
C CYS A 93 6.38 -0.60 26.97
N ARG A 94 6.61 -1.59 27.86
CA ARG A 94 6.40 -1.42 29.30
C ARG A 94 7.36 -0.42 29.92
N GLU A 95 8.66 -0.48 29.56
CA GLU A 95 9.69 0.47 30.02
C GLU A 95 9.35 1.92 29.65
N LEU A 96 8.84 2.14 28.41
CA LEU A 96 8.46 3.44 27.89
C LEU A 96 7.08 3.90 28.38
N GLY A 97 6.38 3.06 29.13
CA GLY A 97 5.03 3.33 29.63
C GLY A 97 3.98 3.39 28.51
N ILE A 98 4.21 2.69 27.40
CA ILE A 98 3.25 2.57 26.29
C ILE A 98 2.23 1.50 26.64
N ASP A 99 0.96 1.88 26.75
CA ASP A 99 -0.13 0.98 27.12
C ASP A 99 -0.75 0.30 25.91
N ALA A 100 -0.75 0.95 24.73
CA ALA A 100 -1.30 0.43 23.49
C ALA A 100 -0.55 0.98 22.28
N LEU A 101 -0.66 0.31 21.14
CA LEU A 101 -0.03 0.70 19.87
C LEU A 101 -1.06 0.92 18.76
N VAL A 102 -0.84 1.96 17.95
CA VAL A 102 -1.42 2.07 16.60
C VAL A 102 -0.32 1.79 15.58
N VAL A 103 -0.52 0.76 14.78
CA VAL A 103 0.46 0.27 13.79
C VAL A 103 -0.07 0.55 12.38
N ILE A 104 0.63 1.39 11.64
CA ILE A 104 0.26 1.76 10.27
C ILE A 104 1.20 1.02 9.31
N GLY A 105 0.66 0.12 8.50
CA GLY A 105 1.47 -0.67 7.57
C GLY A 105 0.69 -1.80 6.91
N GLY A 106 1.40 -2.77 6.34
CA GLY A 106 0.82 -3.93 5.65
C GLY A 106 0.82 -5.20 6.50
N ASP A 107 0.59 -6.34 5.86
CA ASP A 107 0.47 -7.67 6.48
C ASP A 107 1.62 -8.02 7.45
N GLY A 108 2.87 -7.81 7.03
CA GLY A 108 4.04 -8.06 7.89
C GLY A 108 4.04 -7.22 9.16
N SER A 109 3.53 -5.99 9.10
CA SER A 109 3.41 -5.09 10.25
C SER A 109 2.34 -5.58 11.23
N TYR A 110 1.24 -6.15 10.71
CA TYR A 110 0.17 -6.70 11.53
C TYR A 110 0.57 -8.00 12.22
N ARG A 111 1.37 -8.86 11.57
CA ARG A 111 1.96 -10.04 12.23
C ARG A 111 2.83 -9.64 13.41
N GLY A 112 3.61 -8.57 13.26
CA GLY A 112 4.38 -8.00 14.38
C GLY A 112 3.49 -7.43 15.48
N ALA A 113 2.44 -6.71 15.12
CA ALA A 113 1.47 -6.14 16.06
C ALA A 113 0.70 -7.23 16.81
N ARG A 114 0.26 -8.29 16.12
CA ARG A 114 -0.36 -9.47 16.74
C ARG A 114 0.58 -10.13 17.76
N ALA A 115 1.85 -10.26 17.44
CA ALA A 115 2.83 -10.82 18.35
C ALA A 115 2.98 -10.01 19.63
N LEU A 116 2.87 -8.67 19.59
CA LEU A 116 2.83 -7.81 20.77
C LEU A 116 1.50 -7.94 21.51
N ALA A 117 0.38 -8.05 20.79
CA ALA A 117 -0.94 -8.28 21.39
C ALA A 117 -0.95 -9.54 22.26
N HIS A 118 -0.39 -10.65 21.76
CA HIS A 118 -0.24 -11.90 22.51
C HIS A 118 0.69 -11.79 23.72
N ARG A 119 1.46 -10.70 23.83
CA ARG A 119 2.33 -10.35 24.97
C ARG A 119 1.73 -9.28 25.89
N GLY A 120 0.45 -8.99 25.70
CA GLY A 120 -0.31 -8.07 26.54
C GLY A 120 -0.12 -6.58 26.21
N ILE A 121 0.31 -6.27 24.97
CA ILE A 121 0.34 -4.89 24.45
C ILE A 121 -0.80 -4.74 23.44
N PRO A 122 -1.95 -4.14 23.81
CA PRO A 122 -3.07 -3.91 22.92
C PRO A 122 -2.67 -3.15 21.65
N MET A 123 -3.29 -3.48 20.52
CA MET A 123 -2.97 -2.81 19.25
C MET A 123 -4.21 -2.54 18.40
N ILE A 124 -4.10 -1.52 17.54
CA ILE A 124 -4.98 -1.31 16.38
C ILE A 124 -4.10 -1.16 15.13
N GLY A 125 -4.45 -1.89 14.05
CA GLY A 125 -3.78 -1.81 12.76
C GLY A 125 -4.52 -0.89 11.80
N LEU A 126 -3.76 -0.11 11.00
CA LEU A 126 -4.27 0.70 9.90
C LEU A 126 -3.60 0.29 8.58
N PRO A 127 -4.35 0.03 7.50
CA PRO A 127 -3.81 -0.52 6.25
C PRO A 127 -3.07 0.56 5.45
N GLY A 128 -1.77 0.68 5.70
CA GLY A 128 -0.85 1.59 4.99
C GLY A 128 0.05 0.82 4.03
N THR A 129 -0.41 0.63 2.80
CA THR A 129 0.33 0.01 1.69
C THR A 129 -0.31 0.41 0.36
N ILE A 130 0.51 0.58 -0.68
CA ILE A 130 0.02 0.86 -2.03
C ILE A 130 -0.53 -0.40 -2.73
N ASP A 131 -0.17 -1.59 -2.28
CA ASP A 131 -0.40 -2.86 -2.97
C ASP A 131 -1.88 -3.29 -2.97
N ASN A 132 -2.68 -2.75 -2.04
CA ASN A 132 -4.09 -3.09 -1.81
C ASN A 132 -4.35 -4.59 -1.59
N ASP A 133 -3.38 -5.29 -1.01
CA ASP A 133 -3.33 -6.74 -0.83
C ASP A 133 -3.84 -7.22 0.57
N ILE A 134 -4.40 -6.32 1.37
CA ILE A 134 -4.93 -6.62 2.71
C ILE A 134 -6.36 -7.16 2.59
N GLY A 135 -6.57 -8.43 2.96
CA GLY A 135 -7.84 -9.14 2.73
C GLY A 135 -9.05 -8.56 3.46
N CYS A 136 -8.87 -7.98 4.62
CA CYS A 136 -9.96 -7.44 5.44
C CYS A 136 -10.44 -6.04 5.03
N THR A 137 -9.94 -5.46 3.94
CA THR A 137 -10.36 -4.13 3.49
C THR A 137 -10.39 -4.03 1.97
N ASP A 138 -11.35 -3.29 1.44
CA ASP A 138 -11.41 -2.99 -0.01
C ASP A 138 -10.37 -1.95 -0.44
N TYR A 139 -9.79 -1.21 0.51
CA TYR A 139 -8.94 -0.08 0.22
C TYR A 139 -7.82 0.07 1.26
N THR A 140 -6.61 0.29 0.78
CA THR A 140 -5.43 0.58 1.61
C THR A 140 -4.94 2.02 1.38
N ILE A 141 -4.43 2.65 2.45
CA ILE A 141 -3.90 4.01 2.41
C ILE A 141 -2.67 4.06 1.49
N GLY A 142 -2.72 4.94 0.49
CA GLY A 142 -1.67 5.12 -0.51
C GLY A 142 -1.97 4.48 -1.87
N TYR A 143 -2.94 3.60 -1.94
CA TYR A 143 -3.31 2.89 -3.17
C TYR A 143 -3.82 3.83 -4.27
N ASP A 144 -4.74 4.76 -3.94
CA ASP A 144 -5.27 5.73 -4.90
C ASP A 144 -4.16 6.66 -5.44
N THR A 145 -3.29 7.13 -4.57
CA THR A 145 -2.15 7.97 -4.98
C THR A 145 -1.19 7.21 -5.89
N ALA A 146 -0.88 5.96 -5.57
CA ALA A 146 0.00 5.14 -6.40
C ALA A 146 -0.57 4.90 -7.81
N MET A 147 -1.89 4.68 -7.92
CA MET A 147 -2.58 4.55 -9.21
C MET A 147 -2.54 5.85 -10.00
N ASN A 148 -2.82 6.99 -9.38
CA ASN A 148 -2.78 8.29 -10.04
C ASN A 148 -1.36 8.65 -10.51
N THR A 149 -0.33 8.33 -9.71
CA THR A 149 1.07 8.51 -10.12
C THR A 149 1.40 7.64 -11.34
N ALA A 150 1.01 6.36 -11.32
CA ALA A 150 1.23 5.47 -12.46
C ALA A 150 0.49 5.96 -13.72
N LEU A 151 -0.76 6.37 -13.59
CA LEU A 151 -1.57 6.89 -14.70
C LEU A 151 -0.92 8.13 -15.32
N GLU A 152 -0.49 9.10 -14.51
CA GLU A 152 0.21 10.30 -14.98
C GLU A 152 1.48 9.95 -15.79
N MET A 153 2.26 8.98 -15.34
CA MET A 153 3.46 8.55 -16.06
C MET A 153 3.11 7.84 -17.37
N ILE A 154 2.07 7.02 -17.39
CA ILE A 154 1.61 6.31 -18.59
C ILE A 154 1.07 7.29 -19.63
N ASP A 155 0.34 8.32 -19.23
CA ASP A 155 -0.15 9.35 -20.15
C ASP A 155 1.03 10.08 -20.84
N LYS A 156 2.08 10.41 -20.10
CA LYS A 156 3.31 10.99 -20.68
C LYS A 156 4.03 10.01 -21.65
N LEU A 157 4.06 8.72 -21.29
CA LEU A 157 4.60 7.69 -22.17
C LEU A 157 3.77 7.50 -23.43
N ARG A 158 2.45 7.65 -23.35
CA ARG A 158 1.54 7.55 -24.48
C ARG A 158 1.88 8.57 -25.56
N ASP A 159 2.11 9.83 -25.20
CA ASP A 159 2.43 10.90 -26.16
C ASP A 159 3.65 10.54 -26.99
N THR A 160 4.73 10.08 -26.36
CA THR A 160 5.94 9.68 -27.08
C THR A 160 5.78 8.37 -27.83
N THR A 161 5.03 7.41 -27.28
CA THR A 161 4.73 6.12 -27.91
C THR A 161 3.96 6.31 -29.20
N GLN A 162 2.95 7.18 -29.19
CA GLN A 162 2.17 7.55 -30.38
C GLN A 162 3.01 8.28 -31.42
N SER A 163 3.88 9.21 -31.01
CA SER A 163 4.72 10.00 -31.91
C SER A 163 5.72 9.15 -32.71
N HIS A 164 6.02 7.94 -32.27
CA HIS A 164 7.04 7.09 -32.86
C HIS A 164 6.52 5.73 -33.35
N ASP A 165 5.21 5.50 -33.36
CA ASP A 165 4.60 4.20 -33.70
C ASP A 165 5.20 3.03 -32.90
N ARG A 166 5.34 3.19 -31.57
CA ARG A 166 6.01 2.26 -30.66
C ARG A 166 5.06 1.40 -29.85
N CYS A 167 5.63 0.40 -29.18
CA CYS A 167 5.00 -0.32 -28.08
C CYS A 167 5.71 0.02 -26.77
N SER A 168 4.97 0.56 -25.80
CA SER A 168 5.45 0.77 -24.42
C SER A 168 4.95 -0.33 -23.51
N VAL A 169 5.87 -1.05 -22.88
CA VAL A 169 5.60 -2.05 -21.85
C VAL A 169 5.91 -1.40 -20.50
N VAL A 170 4.87 -1.12 -19.70
CA VAL A 170 5.00 -0.36 -18.47
C VAL A 170 4.77 -1.27 -17.26
N GLU A 171 5.81 -1.46 -16.45
CA GLU A 171 5.73 -2.24 -15.22
C GLU A 171 5.32 -1.32 -14.07
N VAL A 172 4.28 -1.73 -13.33
CA VAL A 172 3.74 -1.02 -12.17
C VAL A 172 3.89 -1.87 -10.92
N MET A 173 4.08 -1.22 -9.77
CA MET A 173 4.14 -1.87 -8.48
C MET A 173 2.82 -2.56 -8.11
N GLY A 174 2.81 -3.32 -7.04
CA GLY A 174 1.66 -4.07 -6.54
C GLY A 174 2.08 -5.40 -5.91
N ARG A 175 3.39 -5.65 -5.85
CA ARG A 175 3.96 -6.88 -5.30
C ARG A 175 3.41 -8.12 -6.02
N ASN A 176 2.68 -9.00 -5.32
CA ASN A 176 2.08 -10.22 -5.89
C ASN A 176 0.60 -10.03 -6.23
N ALA A 177 0.12 -8.79 -6.33
CA ALA A 177 -1.28 -8.47 -6.60
C ALA A 177 -1.42 -7.52 -7.79
N GLY A 178 -2.39 -7.79 -8.65
CA GLY A 178 -2.65 -7.06 -9.88
C GLY A 178 -3.57 -5.84 -9.73
N TYR A 179 -3.91 -5.38 -8.52
CA TYR A 179 -4.89 -4.32 -8.31
C TYR A 179 -4.50 -2.99 -8.98
N ILE A 180 -3.25 -2.54 -8.81
CA ILE A 180 -2.76 -1.32 -9.46
C ILE A 180 -2.78 -1.52 -10.98
N ALA A 181 -2.19 -2.61 -11.47
CA ALA A 181 -2.08 -2.89 -12.90
C ALA A 181 -3.44 -2.92 -13.59
N LEU A 182 -4.44 -3.60 -13.03
CA LEU A 182 -5.78 -3.71 -13.60
C LEU A 182 -6.47 -2.35 -13.69
N ASN A 183 -6.49 -1.58 -12.60
CA ASN A 183 -7.17 -0.29 -12.58
C ASN A 183 -6.49 0.74 -13.49
N VAL A 184 -5.16 0.76 -13.49
CA VAL A 184 -4.39 1.65 -14.35
C VAL A 184 -4.53 1.26 -15.83
N ALA A 185 -4.59 -0.05 -16.16
CA ALA A 185 -4.84 -0.51 -17.52
C ALA A 185 -6.21 -0.04 -18.05
N ILE A 186 -7.27 -0.18 -17.25
CA ILE A 186 -8.60 0.32 -17.56
C ILE A 186 -8.57 1.84 -17.76
N ALA A 187 -8.01 2.58 -16.80
CA ALA A 187 -8.00 4.04 -16.82
C ALA A 187 -7.16 4.61 -17.97
N SER A 188 -6.08 3.94 -18.34
CA SER A 188 -5.22 4.37 -19.45
C SER A 188 -5.67 3.86 -20.81
N GLY A 189 -6.65 2.96 -20.92
CA GLY A 189 -7.00 2.29 -22.16
C GLY A 189 -5.83 1.50 -22.75
N ALA A 190 -5.09 0.79 -21.91
CA ALA A 190 -4.01 -0.09 -22.35
C ALA A 190 -4.56 -1.24 -23.17
N MET A 191 -3.82 -1.68 -24.20
CA MET A 191 -4.21 -2.79 -25.07
C MET A 191 -4.21 -4.14 -24.33
N ALA A 192 -3.30 -4.31 -23.37
CA ALA A 192 -3.21 -5.53 -22.58
C ALA A 192 -2.75 -5.22 -21.16
N VAL A 193 -3.16 -6.07 -20.22
CA VAL A 193 -2.65 -6.09 -18.84
C VAL A 193 -2.22 -7.49 -18.46
N LEU A 194 -1.04 -7.62 -17.88
CA LEU A 194 -0.51 -8.88 -17.36
C LEU A 194 -0.59 -8.85 -15.84
N LEU A 195 -1.30 -9.83 -15.28
CA LEU A 195 -1.67 -9.91 -13.87
C LEU A 195 -1.08 -11.19 -13.25
N PRO A 196 -0.51 -11.14 -12.04
CA PRO A 196 0.07 -12.32 -11.39
C PRO A 196 -0.98 -13.38 -11.02
N GLU A 197 -2.25 -13.01 -10.96
CA GLU A 197 -3.37 -13.92 -10.70
C GLU A 197 -3.77 -14.78 -11.91
N LYS A 198 -3.18 -14.55 -13.08
CA LYS A 198 -3.48 -15.27 -14.32
C LYS A 198 -2.21 -15.72 -15.01
N GLU A 199 -2.22 -16.95 -15.51
CA GLU A 199 -1.19 -17.41 -16.43
C GLU A 199 -1.26 -16.60 -17.74
N PHE A 200 -0.14 -16.07 -18.15
CA PHE A 200 0.03 -15.25 -19.32
C PHE A 200 0.65 -16.07 -20.46
N ASP A 201 0.12 -15.92 -21.65
CA ASP A 201 0.67 -16.48 -22.90
C ASP A 201 1.04 -15.36 -23.85
N MET A 202 2.30 -15.27 -24.25
CA MET A 202 2.81 -14.20 -25.13
C MET A 202 2.07 -14.13 -26.45
N GLN A 203 1.76 -15.27 -27.07
CA GLN A 203 1.09 -15.30 -28.36
C GLN A 203 -0.34 -14.77 -28.24
N ARG A 204 -1.13 -15.40 -27.38
CA ARG A 204 -2.56 -15.10 -27.22
C ARG A 204 -2.80 -13.71 -26.63
N ASP A 205 -2.08 -13.36 -25.56
CA ASP A 205 -2.41 -12.20 -24.73
C ASP A 205 -1.78 -10.90 -25.23
N ILE A 206 -0.74 -10.99 -26.09
CA ILE A 206 -0.04 -9.82 -26.62
C ILE A 206 0.01 -9.83 -28.14
N LEU A 207 0.63 -10.83 -28.77
CA LEU A 207 0.97 -10.76 -30.20
C LEU A 207 -0.27 -10.83 -31.10
N ASP A 208 -1.21 -11.69 -30.79
CA ASP A 208 -2.47 -11.80 -31.55
C ASP A 208 -3.29 -10.50 -31.40
N LYS A 209 -3.32 -9.90 -30.19
CA LYS A 209 -3.98 -8.61 -29.97
C LYS A 209 -3.31 -7.47 -30.73
N ILE A 210 -1.97 -7.42 -30.78
CA ILE A 210 -1.25 -6.46 -31.62
C ILE A 210 -1.66 -6.62 -33.08
N ALA A 211 -1.61 -7.85 -33.61
CA ALA A 211 -1.94 -8.13 -35.00
C ALA A 211 -3.40 -7.76 -35.38
N GLU A 212 -4.34 -8.04 -34.48
CA GLU A 212 -5.75 -7.65 -34.65
C GLU A 212 -5.93 -6.14 -34.58
N THR A 213 -5.31 -5.48 -33.62
CA THR A 213 -5.42 -4.03 -33.47
C THR A 213 -4.76 -3.28 -34.60
N GLN A 214 -3.66 -3.79 -35.18
CA GLN A 214 -3.04 -3.22 -36.38
C GLN A 214 -3.98 -3.20 -37.60
N LYS A 215 -4.90 -4.18 -37.74
CA LYS A 215 -5.89 -4.20 -38.81
C LYS A 215 -6.84 -3.01 -38.77
N THR A 216 -7.03 -2.41 -37.58
CA THR A 216 -7.84 -1.18 -37.39
C THR A 216 -7.09 0.11 -37.80
N GLY A 217 -5.79 0.01 -38.12
CA GLY A 217 -4.92 1.14 -38.44
C GLY A 217 -4.15 1.69 -37.24
N LYS A 218 -4.30 1.14 -36.04
CA LYS A 218 -3.55 1.55 -34.85
C LYS A 218 -2.10 1.07 -34.95
N ARG A 219 -1.15 1.95 -34.64
CA ARG A 219 0.30 1.69 -34.77
C ARG A 219 1.08 1.78 -33.46
N HIS A 220 0.47 2.28 -32.38
CA HIS A 220 1.10 2.43 -31.08
C HIS A 220 0.34 1.65 -30.02
N PHE A 221 1.07 1.09 -29.05
CA PHE A 221 0.53 0.16 -28.08
C PHE A 221 1.04 0.47 -26.68
N ILE A 222 0.18 0.34 -25.67
CA ILE A 222 0.52 0.37 -24.26
C ILE A 222 0.14 -0.97 -23.66
N ILE A 223 1.09 -1.60 -22.99
CA ILE A 223 0.90 -2.86 -22.25
C ILE A 223 1.29 -2.59 -20.80
N ILE A 224 0.43 -2.94 -19.87
CA ILE A 224 0.70 -2.81 -18.43
C ILE A 224 1.10 -4.18 -17.88
N VAL A 225 2.18 -4.20 -17.11
CA VAL A 225 2.69 -5.41 -16.47
C VAL A 225 2.69 -5.18 -14.96
N ALA A 226 2.06 -6.07 -14.19
CA ALA A 226 2.18 -6.04 -12.74
C ALA A 226 3.57 -6.52 -12.31
N GLU A 227 4.15 -5.91 -11.27
CA GLU A 227 5.44 -6.28 -10.68
C GLU A 227 5.54 -7.79 -10.37
N GLY A 228 4.43 -8.41 -9.96
CA GLY A 228 4.38 -9.85 -9.66
C GLY A 228 4.52 -10.76 -10.88
N VAL A 229 4.27 -10.26 -12.10
CA VAL A 229 4.61 -10.93 -13.36
C VAL A 229 6.07 -10.65 -13.70
N GLY A 230 6.49 -9.38 -13.58
CA GLY A 230 7.84 -8.94 -13.91
C GLY A 230 8.19 -9.07 -15.40
N HIS A 231 9.49 -9.13 -15.68
CA HIS A 231 10.03 -9.40 -17.03
C HIS A 231 9.63 -8.39 -18.11
N ALA A 232 9.27 -7.15 -17.75
CA ALA A 232 8.83 -6.15 -18.72
C ALA A 232 9.85 -5.90 -19.85
N GLN A 233 11.16 -5.97 -19.54
CA GLN A 233 12.21 -5.80 -20.55
C GLN A 233 12.26 -6.98 -21.53
N GLU A 234 12.14 -8.21 -21.05
CA GLU A 234 12.12 -9.42 -21.88
C GLU A 234 10.88 -9.43 -22.76
N ILE A 235 9.72 -9.05 -22.23
CA ILE A 235 8.46 -8.92 -22.96
C ILE A 235 8.61 -7.89 -24.09
N ALA A 236 9.18 -6.71 -23.80
CA ALA A 236 9.41 -5.69 -24.82
C ALA A 236 10.36 -6.18 -25.93
N ASN A 237 11.44 -6.86 -25.57
CA ASN A 237 12.40 -7.43 -26.51
C ASN A 237 11.75 -8.50 -27.41
N GLU A 238 10.90 -9.36 -26.85
CA GLU A 238 10.20 -10.40 -27.62
C GLU A 238 9.17 -9.81 -28.58
N ILE A 239 8.41 -8.79 -28.13
CA ILE A 239 7.48 -8.06 -29.02
C ILE A 239 8.25 -7.48 -30.20
N GLN A 240 9.36 -6.78 -29.96
CA GLN A 240 10.18 -6.20 -31.02
C GLN A 240 10.74 -7.26 -31.97
N ALA A 241 11.25 -8.36 -31.45
CA ALA A 241 11.82 -9.43 -32.27
C ALA A 241 10.77 -10.12 -33.17
N ARG A 242 9.54 -10.28 -32.69
CA ARG A 242 8.49 -11.02 -33.40
C ARG A 242 7.60 -10.15 -34.30
N THR A 243 7.48 -8.85 -34.00
CA THR A 243 6.59 -7.94 -34.73
C THR A 243 7.33 -6.88 -35.54
N GLY A 244 8.60 -6.62 -35.24
CA GLY A 244 9.37 -5.49 -35.80
C GLY A 244 9.00 -4.11 -35.22
N ILE A 245 8.04 -4.03 -34.27
CA ILE A 245 7.65 -2.78 -33.64
C ILE A 245 8.72 -2.39 -32.61
N ASP A 246 9.25 -1.16 -32.68
CA ASP A 246 10.17 -0.62 -31.66
C ASP A 246 9.48 -0.62 -30.30
N SER A 247 9.95 -1.48 -29.39
CA SER A 247 9.30 -1.76 -28.12
C SER A 247 10.21 -1.36 -26.96
N ARG A 248 9.68 -0.66 -25.98
CA ARG A 248 10.43 -0.13 -24.83
C ARG A 248 9.76 -0.51 -23.53
N ALA A 249 10.55 -1.02 -22.58
CA ALA A 249 10.11 -1.22 -21.21
C ALA A 249 10.35 0.04 -20.38
N THR A 250 9.41 0.33 -19.49
CA THR A 250 9.53 1.36 -18.45
C THR A 250 9.08 0.78 -17.13
N ILE A 251 9.99 0.62 -16.18
CA ILE A 251 9.68 0.15 -14.83
C ILE A 251 9.49 1.38 -13.95
N LEU A 252 8.24 1.66 -13.51
CA LEU A 252 7.94 2.84 -12.70
C LEU A 252 8.57 2.76 -11.31
N GLY A 253 8.51 1.60 -10.67
CA GLY A 253 9.13 1.37 -9.38
C GLY A 253 8.70 2.36 -8.30
N HIS A 254 9.64 2.77 -7.45
CA HIS A 254 9.39 3.50 -6.21
C HIS A 254 8.80 4.92 -6.37
N VAL A 255 8.75 5.51 -7.57
CA VAL A 255 8.04 6.79 -7.77
C VAL A 255 6.56 6.68 -7.38
N GLN A 256 5.98 5.48 -7.46
CA GLN A 256 4.60 5.19 -7.06
C GLN A 256 4.38 5.24 -5.54
N ARG A 257 5.43 5.20 -4.73
CA ARG A 257 5.36 5.34 -3.26
C ARG A 257 5.44 6.79 -2.80
N GLY A 258 5.87 7.69 -3.68
CA GLY A 258 6.09 9.10 -3.36
C GLY A 258 4.91 9.99 -3.70
N GLY A 259 5.12 11.27 -3.45
CA GLY A 259 4.18 12.31 -3.81
C GLY A 259 3.17 12.67 -2.73
N SER A 260 2.45 13.75 -2.99
CA SER A 260 1.40 14.24 -2.11
C SER A 260 0.17 13.34 -2.17
N PRO A 261 -0.35 12.83 -1.05
CA PRO A 261 -1.51 11.94 -1.07
C PRO A 261 -2.73 12.63 -1.68
N THR A 262 -3.51 11.86 -2.46
CA THR A 262 -4.78 12.32 -3.01
C THR A 262 -5.76 12.69 -1.91
N LEU A 263 -6.83 13.42 -2.28
CA LEU A 263 -7.94 13.70 -1.35
C LEU A 263 -8.48 12.41 -0.72
N ARG A 264 -8.65 11.36 -1.51
CA ARG A 264 -9.18 10.08 -1.05
C ARG A 264 -8.29 9.44 0.01
N ASP A 265 -6.98 9.38 -0.24
CA ASP A 265 -6.02 8.84 0.73
C ASP A 265 -5.98 9.66 2.02
N ARG A 266 -6.01 11.01 1.93
CA ARG A 266 -6.03 11.87 3.13
C ARG A 266 -7.28 11.67 3.97
N VAL A 267 -8.46 11.61 3.35
CA VAL A 267 -9.73 11.46 4.05
C VAL A 267 -9.82 10.08 4.71
N ASN A 268 -9.52 9.00 3.95
CA ASN A 268 -9.57 7.64 4.47
C ASN A 268 -8.56 7.42 5.60
N ALA A 269 -7.31 7.87 5.41
CA ALA A 269 -6.28 7.79 6.44
C ALA A 269 -6.67 8.55 7.71
N SER A 270 -7.27 9.73 7.57
CA SER A 270 -7.72 10.53 8.72
C SER A 270 -8.89 9.86 9.45
N ALA A 271 -9.86 9.32 8.71
CA ALA A 271 -11.01 8.62 9.31
C ALA A 271 -10.58 7.33 10.02
N MET A 272 -9.72 6.53 9.40
CA MET A 272 -9.18 5.31 10.02
C MET A 272 -8.35 5.63 11.26
N GLY A 273 -7.51 6.67 11.23
CA GLY A 273 -6.72 7.11 12.37
C GLY A 273 -7.58 7.58 13.55
N TYR A 274 -8.67 8.30 13.27
CA TYR A 274 -9.66 8.67 14.27
C TYR A 274 -10.31 7.43 14.90
N GLN A 275 -10.78 6.50 14.05
CA GLN A 275 -11.44 5.28 14.51
C GLN A 275 -10.52 4.40 15.36
N ALA A 276 -9.24 4.29 15.02
CA ALA A 276 -8.27 3.53 15.82
C ALA A 276 -8.22 3.99 17.27
N VAL A 277 -8.19 5.29 17.49
CA VAL A 277 -8.16 5.85 18.87
C VAL A 277 -9.52 5.67 19.57
N CYS A 278 -10.63 5.79 18.84
CA CYS A 278 -11.96 5.54 19.38
C CYS A 278 -12.13 4.08 19.85
N LEU A 279 -11.60 3.11 19.10
CA LEU A 279 -11.61 1.70 19.48
C LEU A 279 -10.80 1.47 20.76
N LEU A 280 -9.61 2.06 20.87
CA LEU A 280 -8.79 1.97 22.09
C LEU A 280 -9.50 2.56 23.31
N GLU A 281 -10.15 3.72 23.16
CA GLU A 281 -10.95 4.35 24.23
C GLU A 281 -12.13 3.47 24.69
N GLN A 282 -12.74 2.76 23.74
CA GLN A 282 -13.87 1.84 24.00
C GLN A 282 -13.44 0.47 24.59
N GLY A 283 -12.16 0.24 24.79
CA GLY A 283 -11.67 -1.07 25.21
C GLY A 283 -11.70 -2.15 24.13
N LYS A 284 -11.84 -1.77 22.86
CA LYS A 284 -11.81 -2.69 21.71
C LYS A 284 -10.41 -2.76 21.15
N TYR A 285 -9.70 -3.83 21.47
CA TYR A 285 -8.29 -3.99 21.15
C TYR A 285 -8.06 -5.09 20.10
N ASN A 286 -6.83 -5.16 19.59
CA ASN A 286 -6.32 -6.20 18.71
C ASN A 286 -7.13 -6.33 17.43
N ARG A 287 -7.39 -5.18 16.79
CA ARG A 287 -8.22 -5.09 15.58
C ARG A 287 -7.49 -4.37 14.46
N ILE A 288 -7.91 -4.63 13.25
CA ILE A 288 -7.50 -3.89 12.05
C ILE A 288 -8.71 -3.12 11.54
N VAL A 289 -8.54 -1.82 11.33
CA VAL A 289 -9.58 -0.93 10.78
C VAL A 289 -9.49 -0.97 9.26
N GLY A 290 -10.59 -1.29 8.62
CA GLY A 290 -10.72 -1.29 7.16
C GLY A 290 -11.52 -0.10 6.62
N MET A 291 -11.82 -0.18 5.33
CA MET A 291 -12.65 0.82 4.63
C MET A 291 -14.04 0.91 5.27
N LYS A 292 -14.68 2.09 5.20
CA LYS A 292 -15.96 2.39 5.85
C LYS A 292 -15.94 2.22 7.38
N LEU A 293 -14.74 2.23 7.98
CA LEU A 293 -14.51 2.10 9.42
C LEU A 293 -14.98 0.76 10.01
N VAL A 294 -15.13 -0.25 9.18
CA VAL A 294 -15.31 -1.63 9.65
C VAL A 294 -14.02 -2.09 10.30
N ASP A 295 -14.12 -2.85 11.36
CA ASP A 295 -12.95 -3.39 12.05
C ASP A 295 -13.07 -4.90 12.28
N TYR A 296 -11.95 -5.60 12.20
CA TYR A 296 -11.85 -7.05 12.34
C TYR A 296 -10.81 -7.42 13.40
N PRO A 297 -11.04 -8.48 14.20
CA PRO A 297 -9.99 -9.05 15.04
C PRO A 297 -8.73 -9.33 14.20
N VAL A 298 -7.55 -9.04 14.75
CA VAL A 298 -6.29 -9.17 13.99
C VAL A 298 -6.03 -10.60 13.50
N ASP A 299 -6.43 -11.60 14.28
CA ASP A 299 -6.27 -13.02 13.90
C ASP A 299 -7.15 -13.36 12.70
N GLU A 300 -8.40 -12.92 12.68
CA GLU A 300 -9.32 -13.10 11.55
C GLU A 300 -8.85 -12.32 10.32
N ALA A 301 -8.50 -11.05 10.51
CA ALA A 301 -8.06 -10.17 9.43
C ALA A 301 -6.85 -10.71 8.67
N LEU A 302 -5.93 -11.37 9.37
CA LEU A 302 -4.72 -11.96 8.77
C LEU A 302 -4.97 -13.24 7.96
N GLU A 303 -6.11 -13.88 8.17
CA GLU A 303 -6.54 -15.09 7.42
C GLU A 303 -7.45 -14.73 6.23
N MET A 304 -7.97 -13.49 6.18
CA MET A 304 -8.81 -13.05 5.08
C MET A 304 -7.99 -12.88 3.81
N THR A 305 -8.55 -13.35 2.71
CA THR A 305 -7.97 -13.20 1.37
C THR A 305 -8.84 -12.29 0.52
N LYS A 306 -8.25 -11.72 -0.51
CA LYS A 306 -8.89 -10.80 -1.45
C LYS A 306 -8.51 -11.20 -2.86
N SER A 307 -9.45 -11.10 -3.79
CA SER A 307 -9.25 -11.38 -5.21
C SER A 307 -9.60 -10.16 -6.05
N LEU A 308 -9.08 -10.12 -7.27
CA LEU A 308 -9.50 -9.11 -8.25
C LEU A 308 -11.00 -9.24 -8.52
N ASP A 309 -11.66 -8.11 -8.75
CA ASP A 309 -13.05 -8.08 -9.17
C ASP A 309 -13.16 -8.65 -10.60
N PRO A 310 -13.86 -9.78 -10.80
CA PRO A 310 -13.99 -10.41 -12.12
C PRO A 310 -14.68 -9.49 -13.12
N VAL A 311 -15.59 -8.62 -12.67
CA VAL A 311 -16.26 -7.64 -13.55
C VAL A 311 -15.25 -6.63 -14.08
N LEU A 312 -14.34 -6.11 -13.25
CA LEU A 312 -13.29 -5.19 -13.71
C LEU A 312 -12.32 -5.88 -14.66
N VAL A 313 -12.03 -7.16 -14.47
CA VAL A 313 -11.21 -7.95 -15.40
C VAL A 313 -11.91 -8.08 -16.76
N ASP A 314 -13.20 -8.34 -16.77
CA ASP A 314 -13.99 -8.43 -18.00
C ASP A 314 -14.12 -7.07 -18.70
N VAL A 315 -14.32 -6.00 -17.94
CA VAL A 315 -14.29 -4.62 -18.45
C VAL A 315 -12.96 -4.35 -19.14
N CYS A 316 -11.84 -4.61 -18.48
CA CYS A 316 -10.51 -4.39 -19.04
C CYS A 316 -10.33 -5.15 -20.36
N ASN A 317 -10.68 -6.43 -20.40
CA ASN A 317 -10.57 -7.25 -21.62
C ASN A 317 -11.47 -6.74 -22.76
N THR A 318 -12.67 -6.27 -22.44
CA THR A 318 -13.65 -5.82 -23.44
C THR A 318 -13.28 -4.49 -24.06
N ILE A 319 -12.77 -3.53 -23.28
CA ILE A 319 -12.48 -2.17 -23.79
C ILE A 319 -11.05 -1.99 -24.29
N SER A 320 -10.22 -3.03 -24.21
CA SER A 320 -8.80 -3.00 -24.63
C SER A 320 -8.59 -3.22 -26.14
N ILE A 321 -9.64 -3.34 -26.92
CA ILE A 321 -9.62 -3.66 -28.37
C ILE A 321 -9.51 -2.38 -29.21
#